data_8831f80b84c06c89c5ca12eeb4f3b102
#
_entry.id   8831f80b84c06c89c5ca12eeb4f3b102
#
_cell.length_a   1.000
_cell.length_b   1.000
_cell.length_c   1.000
_cell.angle_alpha   90.00
_cell.angle_beta   90.00
_cell.angle_gamma   90.00
#
_symmetry.space_group_name_H-M   'P 1'
#
loop_
_entity.id
_entity.type
_entity.pdbx_description
1 polymer ?
#
loop_
_entity_poly.entity_id
_entity_poly.type
_entity_poly.pdbx_seq_one_letter_code
_entity_poly.pdbx_strand_id
1 'polypeptide(L)'
;VVGDLHGDYKTLKGILEIVNLEVDLLVFLGDYADRGPDGVEVIRTVADLQQKHPTNVVALMGNHEDFTELGEPQFNPCTLIEEATAKTGSWGNYFTGELKPFIDTLHIAALIPNNALLVHGGISSRINGVSDLQAPSEELRLDLLWSDPLDGDGEDPNYARGAGVEFGADVSAAVCKALGVGRIIRSHQPQLAAAKPFKVHDNRVITVNATSVYGGNPFVYFVDPKSKSRDSYRNIR
;
A
#
# COMPACT_ATOMS: atom_id res chain seq x y z
N VAL A 1 -7.08 5.77 5.30
CA VAL A 1 -6.14 4.86 4.67
C VAL A 1 -6.75 4.33 3.39
N VAL A 2 -6.00 4.38 2.31
CA VAL A 2 -6.38 3.98 0.94
C VAL A 2 -5.51 2.78 0.56
N GLY A 3 -6.12 1.67 0.20
CA GLY A 3 -5.43 0.49 -0.33
C GLY A 3 -5.09 0.64 -1.82
N ASP A 4 -4.83 -0.51 -2.49
CA ASP A 4 -4.50 -0.56 -3.91
C ASP A 4 -5.47 0.27 -4.75
N LEU A 5 -4.95 1.08 -5.66
CA LEU A 5 -5.74 1.86 -6.62
C LEU A 5 -5.72 1.23 -8.02
N HIS A 6 -4.58 0.71 -8.44
CA HIS A 6 -4.43 0.03 -9.72
C HIS A 6 -5.08 0.78 -10.90
N GLY A 7 -4.77 2.07 -11.05
CA GLY A 7 -5.32 2.87 -12.15
C GLY A 7 -6.83 3.14 -12.09
N ASP A 8 -7.48 2.91 -10.94
CA ASP A 8 -8.89 3.25 -10.72
C ASP A 8 -9.05 4.73 -10.33
N TYR A 9 -8.86 5.60 -11.32
CA TYR A 9 -8.93 7.05 -11.11
C TYR A 9 -10.33 7.52 -10.70
N LYS A 10 -11.38 6.81 -11.11
CA LYS A 10 -12.75 7.11 -10.68
C LYS A 10 -12.90 6.93 -9.18
N THR A 11 -12.41 5.83 -8.64
CA THR A 11 -12.45 5.58 -7.20
C THR A 11 -11.60 6.60 -6.44
N LEU A 12 -10.40 6.95 -6.93
CA LEU A 12 -9.58 7.99 -6.31
C LEU A 12 -10.34 9.33 -6.21
N LYS A 13 -11.02 9.76 -7.27
CA LYS A 13 -11.85 10.99 -7.23
C LYS A 13 -12.94 10.90 -6.17
N GLY A 14 -13.65 9.76 -6.08
CA GLY A 14 -14.68 9.55 -5.06
C GLY A 14 -14.11 9.54 -3.63
N ILE A 15 -12.87 9.07 -3.41
CA ILE A 15 -12.19 9.16 -2.12
C ILE A 15 -11.94 10.63 -1.76
N LEU A 16 -11.45 11.43 -2.70
CA LEU A 16 -11.13 12.84 -2.47
C LEU A 16 -12.37 13.70 -2.18
N GLU A 17 -13.56 13.28 -2.59
CA GLU A 17 -14.83 13.95 -2.24
C GLU A 17 -15.24 13.74 -0.77
N ILE A 18 -14.72 12.70 -0.11
CA ILE A 18 -15.13 12.34 1.27
C ILE A 18 -14.04 12.59 2.32
N VAL A 19 -12.81 12.88 1.89
CA VAL A 19 -11.67 13.19 2.77
C VAL A 19 -11.51 14.69 2.87
N ASN A 20 -11.33 15.20 4.09
CA ASN A 20 -11.03 16.61 4.34
C ASN A 20 -9.56 16.78 4.72
N LEU A 21 -8.71 17.13 3.76
CA LEU A 21 -7.26 17.29 3.95
C LEU A 21 -6.84 18.45 4.88
N GLU A 22 -7.78 19.27 5.36
CA GLU A 22 -7.49 20.25 6.41
C GLU A 22 -7.41 19.61 7.81
N VAL A 23 -8.04 18.46 8.00
CA VAL A 23 -8.13 17.78 9.32
C VAL A 23 -7.75 16.30 9.26
N ASP A 24 -7.84 15.66 8.10
CA ASP A 24 -7.53 14.25 7.92
C ASP A 24 -6.08 14.06 7.49
N LEU A 25 -5.45 12.99 7.97
CA LEU A 25 -4.22 12.45 7.42
C LEU A 25 -4.59 11.35 6.42
N LEU A 26 -4.29 11.54 5.15
CA LEU A 26 -4.53 10.59 4.08
C LEU A 26 -3.27 9.76 3.83
N VAL A 27 -3.38 8.44 3.99
CA VAL A 27 -2.28 7.51 3.75
C VAL A 27 -2.65 6.56 2.62
N PHE A 28 -1.87 6.56 1.56
CA PHE A 28 -1.94 5.59 0.46
C PHE A 28 -0.96 4.45 0.73
N LEU A 29 -1.39 3.21 0.51
CA LEU A 29 -0.59 2.03 0.82
C LEU A 29 0.20 1.47 -0.38
N GLY A 30 0.19 2.15 -1.55
CA GLY A 30 0.91 1.70 -2.75
C GLY A 30 -0.01 1.14 -3.83
N ASP A 31 0.59 0.59 -4.89
CA ASP A 31 -0.06 0.04 -6.08
C ASP A 31 -0.99 1.05 -6.77
N TYR A 32 -0.37 2.14 -7.25
CA TYR A 32 -1.12 3.25 -7.88
C TYR A 32 -1.55 2.95 -9.30
N ALA A 33 -0.75 2.18 -10.03
CA ALA A 33 -0.95 1.89 -11.46
C ALA A 33 -1.13 0.40 -11.74
N ASP A 34 -1.15 0.08 -13.02
CA ASP A 34 -1.36 -1.27 -13.57
C ASP A 34 -2.78 -1.81 -13.39
N ARG A 35 -3.18 -2.74 -14.21
CA ARG A 35 -4.49 -3.42 -14.22
C ARG A 35 -5.66 -2.54 -14.69
N GLY A 36 -5.81 -1.34 -14.13
CA GLY A 36 -6.79 -0.34 -14.55
C GLY A 36 -6.23 0.62 -15.60
N PRO A 37 -7.09 1.44 -16.21
CA PRO A 37 -6.74 2.21 -17.42
C PRO A 37 -6.07 3.56 -17.13
N ASP A 38 -6.10 4.06 -15.89
CA ASP A 38 -5.76 5.45 -15.58
C ASP A 38 -4.63 5.58 -14.53
N GLY A 39 -3.61 4.69 -14.63
CA GLY A 39 -2.44 4.68 -13.72
C GLY A 39 -1.65 5.99 -13.76
N VAL A 40 -1.46 6.56 -14.96
CA VAL A 40 -0.77 7.86 -15.13
C VAL A 40 -1.51 8.97 -14.37
N GLU A 41 -2.84 9.03 -14.48
CA GLU A 41 -3.67 10.04 -13.81
C GLU A 41 -3.67 9.84 -12.28
N VAL A 42 -3.68 8.60 -11.80
CA VAL A 42 -3.60 8.28 -10.37
C VAL A 42 -2.26 8.76 -9.82
N ILE A 43 -1.14 8.38 -10.45
CA ILE A 43 0.21 8.78 -10.03
C ILE A 43 0.35 10.31 -9.99
N ARG A 44 -0.03 11.01 -11.06
CA ARG A 44 0.01 12.49 -11.12
C ARG A 44 -0.82 13.12 -10.01
N THR A 45 -2.01 12.59 -9.75
CA THR A 45 -2.89 13.13 -8.72
C THR A 45 -2.32 12.92 -7.32
N VAL A 46 -1.78 11.74 -7.01
CA VAL A 46 -1.18 11.47 -5.69
C VAL A 46 0.09 12.30 -5.49
N ALA A 47 0.95 12.43 -6.51
CA ALA A 47 2.15 13.27 -6.47
C ALA A 47 1.78 14.76 -6.22
N ASP A 48 0.76 15.26 -6.91
CA ASP A 48 0.25 16.64 -6.72
C ASP A 48 -0.34 16.86 -5.31
N LEU A 49 -1.06 15.86 -4.78
CA LEU A 49 -1.57 15.90 -3.41
C LEU A 49 -0.45 15.92 -2.37
N GLN A 50 0.60 15.10 -2.53
CA GLN A 50 1.77 15.13 -1.63
C GLN A 50 2.48 16.50 -1.66
N GLN A 51 2.61 17.08 -2.83
CA GLN A 51 3.24 18.40 -2.99
C GLN A 51 2.41 19.52 -2.35
N LYS A 52 1.07 19.48 -2.52
CA LYS A 52 0.16 20.51 -1.97
C LYS A 52 -0.10 20.36 -0.48
N HIS A 53 -0.08 19.12 0.02
CA HIS A 53 -0.43 18.77 1.40
C HIS A 53 0.65 17.89 2.07
N PRO A 54 1.91 18.34 2.14
CA PRO A 54 3.05 17.50 2.56
C PRO A 54 2.95 17.01 4.01
N THR A 55 2.13 17.62 4.84
CA THR A 55 1.90 17.20 6.23
C THR A 55 0.68 16.30 6.39
N ASN A 56 -0.18 16.22 5.39
CA ASN A 56 -1.48 15.54 5.48
C ASN A 56 -1.63 14.40 4.47
N VAL A 57 -0.69 14.25 3.52
CA VAL A 57 -0.70 13.17 2.54
C VAL A 57 0.60 12.39 2.63
N VAL A 58 0.49 11.10 2.92
CA VAL A 58 1.59 10.14 2.96
C VAL A 58 1.34 9.08 1.91
N ALA A 59 2.31 8.82 1.05
CA ALA A 59 2.24 7.77 0.04
C ALA A 59 3.30 6.71 0.33
N LEU A 60 2.86 5.45 0.41
CA LEU A 60 3.74 4.31 0.56
C LEU A 60 4.04 3.68 -0.80
N MET A 61 5.13 2.94 -0.86
CA MET A 61 5.53 2.13 -2.01
C MET A 61 4.76 0.81 -1.98
N GLY A 62 4.13 0.44 -3.09
CA GLY A 62 3.65 -0.91 -3.36
C GLY A 62 4.65 -1.70 -4.20
N ASN A 63 4.36 -2.97 -4.45
CA ASN A 63 5.23 -3.79 -5.30
C ASN A 63 5.13 -3.38 -6.79
N HIS A 64 4.07 -2.70 -7.21
CA HIS A 64 3.93 -2.13 -8.55
C HIS A 64 4.68 -0.79 -8.74
N GLU A 65 5.35 -0.30 -7.74
CA GLU A 65 6.30 0.83 -7.82
C GLU A 65 7.77 0.37 -7.81
N ASP A 66 8.03 -0.96 -7.80
CA ASP A 66 9.38 -1.50 -7.77
C ASP A 66 10.00 -1.57 -9.18
N PHE A 67 10.74 -0.54 -9.53
CA PHE A 67 11.47 -0.41 -10.80
C PHE A 67 12.97 -0.30 -10.57
N THR A 68 13.76 -0.80 -11.52
CA THR A 68 15.19 -0.51 -11.57
C THR A 68 15.44 0.97 -11.86
N GLU A 69 16.67 1.45 -11.66
CA GLU A 69 17.09 2.80 -12.06
C GLU A 69 16.92 3.09 -13.56
N LEU A 70 16.82 2.04 -14.39
CA LEU A 70 16.60 2.15 -15.84
C LEU A 70 15.12 2.09 -16.23
N GLY A 71 14.21 1.97 -15.27
CA GLY A 71 12.76 1.89 -15.51
C GLY A 71 12.28 0.50 -15.95
N GLU A 72 12.99 -0.55 -15.57
CA GLU A 72 12.57 -1.93 -15.76
C GLU A 72 11.77 -2.40 -14.54
N PRO A 73 10.53 -2.91 -14.71
CA PRO A 73 9.71 -3.35 -13.59
C PRO A 73 10.28 -4.63 -12.95
N GLN A 74 10.26 -4.71 -11.64
CA GLN A 74 10.62 -5.89 -10.84
C GLN A 74 9.40 -6.74 -10.49
N PHE A 75 8.30 -6.54 -11.20
CA PHE A 75 7.00 -7.22 -11.03
C PHE A 75 6.38 -7.52 -12.38
N ASN A 76 5.35 -8.38 -12.40
CA ASN A 76 4.67 -8.76 -13.65
C ASN A 76 3.17 -9.05 -13.40
N PRO A 77 2.28 -8.62 -14.32
CA PRO A 77 2.52 -7.78 -15.50
C PRO A 77 2.63 -6.28 -15.13
N CYS A 78 3.37 -5.52 -15.96
CA CYS A 78 3.41 -4.07 -15.91
C CYS A 78 2.68 -3.52 -17.15
N THR A 79 1.46 -3.00 -16.97
CA THR A 79 0.66 -2.39 -18.03
C THR A 79 0.87 -0.88 -18.13
N LEU A 80 1.46 -0.27 -17.09
CA LEU A 80 1.76 1.15 -17.04
C LEU A 80 2.70 1.61 -18.19
N ILE A 81 3.62 0.75 -18.63
CA ILE A 81 4.56 1.06 -19.73
C ILE A 81 3.78 1.38 -21.04
N GLU A 82 2.80 0.52 -21.38
CA GLU A 82 1.98 0.72 -22.57
C GLU A 82 1.07 1.95 -22.40
N GLU A 83 0.42 2.08 -21.25
CA GLU A 83 -0.43 3.22 -20.92
C GLU A 83 0.33 4.55 -21.02
N ALA A 84 1.47 4.65 -20.33
CA ALA A 84 2.27 5.86 -20.30
C ALA A 84 2.83 6.20 -21.69
N THR A 85 3.28 5.20 -22.45
CA THR A 85 3.74 5.41 -23.84
C THR A 85 2.62 5.96 -24.71
N ALA A 86 1.41 5.41 -24.60
CA ALA A 86 0.26 5.88 -25.37
C ALA A 86 -0.17 7.31 -25.00
N LYS A 87 -0.14 7.65 -23.70
CA LYS A 87 -0.60 8.95 -23.18
C LYS A 87 0.46 10.06 -23.30
N THR A 88 1.75 9.74 -23.22
CA THR A 88 2.84 10.74 -23.15
C THR A 88 3.80 10.69 -24.33
N GLY A 89 3.70 9.65 -25.16
CA GLY A 89 4.55 9.45 -26.35
C GLY A 89 5.87 8.69 -26.07
N SER A 90 6.30 8.55 -24.81
CA SER A 90 7.57 7.87 -24.49
C SER A 90 7.60 7.39 -23.03
N TRP A 91 7.78 6.07 -22.85
CA TRP A 91 8.02 5.51 -21.52
C TRP A 91 9.23 6.14 -20.82
N GLY A 92 10.38 6.22 -21.51
CA GLY A 92 11.61 6.73 -20.91
C GLY A 92 11.48 8.17 -20.41
N ASN A 93 10.79 9.04 -21.18
CA ASN A 93 10.52 10.42 -20.75
C ASN A 93 9.56 10.46 -19.57
N TYR A 94 8.50 9.65 -19.59
CA TYR A 94 7.57 9.56 -18.48
C TYR A 94 8.24 9.01 -17.21
N PHE A 95 9.02 7.91 -17.36
CA PHE A 95 9.72 7.32 -16.23
C PHE A 95 10.68 8.31 -15.57
N THR A 96 11.56 8.93 -16.34
CA THR A 96 12.59 9.84 -15.80
C THR A 96 12.02 11.18 -15.34
N GLY A 97 10.97 11.67 -16.01
CA GLY A 97 10.39 12.99 -15.74
C GLY A 97 9.26 13.02 -14.71
N GLU A 98 8.54 11.92 -14.54
CA GLU A 98 7.36 11.88 -13.67
C GLU A 98 7.38 10.71 -12.68
N LEU A 99 7.55 9.45 -13.16
CA LEU A 99 7.39 8.28 -12.30
C LEU A 99 8.54 8.13 -11.31
N LYS A 100 9.80 8.20 -11.77
CA LYS A 100 10.96 8.07 -10.87
C LYS A 100 10.98 9.16 -9.79
N PRO A 101 10.76 10.45 -10.09
CA PRO A 101 10.61 11.47 -9.07
C PRO A 101 9.49 11.18 -8.06
N PHE A 102 8.37 10.61 -8.50
CA PHE A 102 7.30 10.18 -7.62
C PHE A 102 7.74 9.02 -6.72
N ILE A 103 8.33 7.95 -7.30
CA ILE A 103 8.83 6.78 -6.57
C ILE A 103 9.83 7.22 -5.48
N ASP A 104 10.71 8.17 -5.78
CA ASP A 104 11.72 8.67 -4.83
C ASP A 104 11.11 9.40 -3.61
N THR A 105 9.82 9.77 -3.66
CA THR A 105 9.09 10.34 -2.52
C THR A 105 8.36 9.32 -1.65
N LEU A 106 8.25 8.07 -2.11
CA LEU A 106 7.48 7.03 -1.43
C LEU A 106 8.20 6.51 -0.19
N HIS A 107 7.43 6.26 0.85
CA HIS A 107 7.91 5.61 2.06
C HIS A 107 7.63 4.10 1.99
N ILE A 108 8.47 3.27 2.60
CA ILE A 108 8.26 1.82 2.64
C ILE A 108 7.20 1.39 3.67
N ALA A 109 7.04 2.16 4.73
CA ALA A 109 6.06 1.93 5.79
C ALA A 109 5.76 3.24 6.53
N ALA A 110 4.65 3.29 7.25
CA ALA A 110 4.32 4.36 8.18
C ALA A 110 3.85 3.81 9.52
N LEU A 111 4.18 4.50 10.61
CA LEU A 111 3.83 4.08 11.96
C LEU A 111 2.92 5.11 12.62
N ILE A 112 1.76 4.66 13.10
CA ILE A 112 0.92 5.43 14.02
C ILE A 112 1.31 4.98 15.43
N PRO A 113 2.03 5.80 16.22
CA PRO A 113 2.56 5.38 17.52
C PRO A 113 1.47 4.81 18.44
N ASN A 114 1.79 3.70 19.12
CA ASN A 114 0.88 2.95 20.00
C ASN A 114 -0.42 2.43 19.34
N ASN A 115 -0.52 2.50 18.02
CA ASN A 115 -1.75 2.15 17.31
C ASN A 115 -1.52 1.13 16.19
N ALA A 116 -0.88 1.53 15.07
CA ALA A 116 -0.79 0.70 13.88
C ALA A 116 0.52 0.86 13.13
N LEU A 117 1.00 -0.23 12.52
CA LEU A 117 1.90 -0.21 11.38
C LEU A 117 1.05 -0.17 10.10
N LEU A 118 1.41 0.69 9.16
CA LEU A 118 0.86 0.75 7.81
C LEU A 118 1.94 0.33 6.83
N VAL A 119 1.64 -0.61 5.95
CA VAL A 119 2.57 -1.20 4.99
C VAL A 119 1.78 -1.68 3.77
N HIS A 120 2.44 -1.84 2.62
CA HIS A 120 1.75 -2.33 1.43
C HIS A 120 1.47 -3.84 1.49
N GLY A 121 2.51 -4.66 1.41
CA GLY A 121 2.41 -6.13 1.40
C GLY A 121 2.19 -6.70 2.78
N GLY A 122 3.24 -6.84 3.55
CA GLY A 122 3.13 -7.45 4.87
C GLY A 122 4.35 -7.20 5.74
N ILE A 123 4.65 -8.19 6.55
CA ILE A 123 5.74 -8.16 7.53
C ILE A 123 6.52 -9.48 7.49
N SER A 124 7.65 -9.52 8.17
CA SER A 124 8.38 -10.74 8.46
C SER A 124 9.00 -10.70 9.85
N SER A 125 9.53 -11.83 10.30
CA SER A 125 10.25 -11.98 11.55
C SER A 125 11.56 -11.16 11.61
N ARG A 126 11.98 -10.55 10.48
CA ARG A 126 13.13 -9.63 10.42
C ARG A 126 12.88 -8.29 11.09
N ILE A 127 11.62 -7.93 11.40
CA ILE A 127 11.29 -6.68 12.09
C ILE A 127 11.43 -6.86 13.59
N ASN A 128 12.48 -6.29 14.18
CA ASN A 128 12.77 -6.32 15.62
C ASN A 128 12.58 -4.96 16.29
N GLY A 129 12.41 -3.89 15.50
CA GLY A 129 12.20 -2.53 16.00
C GLY A 129 11.98 -1.51 14.88
N VAL A 130 11.74 -0.27 15.28
CA VAL A 130 11.50 0.84 14.33
C VAL A 130 12.73 1.12 13.44
N SER A 131 13.94 0.87 13.94
CA SER A 131 15.18 1.04 13.18
C SER A 131 15.21 0.21 11.90
N ASP A 132 14.64 -0.99 11.92
CA ASP A 132 14.61 -1.88 10.76
C ASP A 132 13.71 -1.32 9.64
N LEU A 133 12.65 -0.60 10.01
CA LEU A 133 11.78 0.09 9.06
C LEU A 133 12.38 1.40 8.53
N GLN A 134 13.26 2.04 9.28
CA GLN A 134 13.95 3.28 8.87
C GLN A 134 15.06 3.04 7.84
N ALA A 135 15.70 1.87 7.91
CA ALA A 135 16.77 1.45 7.00
C ALA A 135 16.64 -0.06 6.75
N PRO A 136 15.61 -0.49 5.99
CA PRO A 136 15.39 -1.91 5.75
C PRO A 136 16.52 -2.50 4.89
N SER A 137 16.91 -3.75 5.20
CA SER A 137 17.70 -4.54 4.26
C SER A 137 16.89 -4.81 2.98
N GLU A 138 17.55 -5.24 1.92
CA GLU A 138 16.85 -5.56 0.67
C GLU A 138 15.83 -6.69 0.86
N GLU A 139 16.16 -7.71 1.67
CA GLU A 139 15.24 -8.80 1.98
C GLU A 139 14.01 -8.29 2.75
N LEU A 140 14.22 -7.41 3.76
CA LEU A 140 13.09 -6.83 4.50
C LEU A 140 12.26 -5.91 3.60
N ARG A 141 12.89 -5.16 2.70
CA ARG A 141 12.17 -4.33 1.71
C ARG A 141 11.25 -5.20 0.85
N LEU A 142 11.74 -6.34 0.34
CA LEU A 142 10.90 -7.29 -0.40
C LEU A 142 9.78 -7.88 0.46
N ASP A 143 10.05 -8.21 1.72
CA ASP A 143 9.01 -8.69 2.63
C ASP A 143 7.90 -7.64 2.83
N LEU A 144 8.26 -6.36 3.02
CA LEU A 144 7.29 -5.28 3.20
C LEU A 144 6.40 -5.05 1.97
N LEU A 145 6.91 -5.37 0.77
CA LEU A 145 6.19 -5.21 -0.49
C LEU A 145 5.37 -6.45 -0.91
N TRP A 146 5.81 -7.67 -0.54
CA TRP A 146 5.29 -8.90 -1.15
C TRP A 146 4.69 -9.92 -0.18
N SER A 147 4.90 -9.76 1.15
CA SER A 147 4.44 -10.77 2.11
C SER A 147 2.93 -10.76 2.27
N ASP A 148 2.39 -11.96 2.50
CA ASP A 148 0.96 -12.18 2.74
C ASP A 148 0.74 -12.88 4.10
N PRO A 149 -0.38 -12.62 4.81
CA PRO A 149 -0.71 -13.36 6.02
C PRO A 149 -1.16 -14.79 5.68
N LEU A 150 -0.66 -15.78 6.40
CA LEU A 150 -1.12 -17.16 6.33
C LEU A 150 -2.08 -17.49 7.48
N ASP A 151 -2.89 -18.53 7.32
CA ASP A 151 -3.74 -19.05 8.38
C ASP A 151 -2.92 -20.05 9.24
N GLY A 152 -2.60 -19.65 10.47
CA GLY A 152 -1.76 -20.43 11.39
C GLY A 152 -0.59 -19.64 11.94
N ASP A 153 0.42 -20.35 12.44
CA ASP A 153 1.67 -19.81 12.99
C ASP A 153 2.85 -20.13 12.06
N GLY A 154 3.96 -19.41 12.27
CA GLY A 154 5.21 -19.59 11.53
C GLY A 154 5.42 -18.59 10.40
N GLU A 155 6.48 -18.82 9.63
CA GLU A 155 6.87 -18.00 8.50
C GLU A 155 7.50 -18.89 7.43
N ASP A 156 6.96 -18.84 6.20
CA ASP A 156 7.45 -19.58 5.05
C ASP A 156 7.69 -18.66 3.85
N PRO A 157 8.60 -19.00 2.91
CA PRO A 157 8.73 -18.24 1.67
C PRO A 157 7.41 -18.20 0.89
N ASN A 158 7.03 -17.01 0.39
CA ASN A 158 5.83 -16.86 -0.43
C ASN A 158 6.10 -17.35 -1.87
N TYR A 159 6.02 -18.65 -2.08
CA TYR A 159 6.24 -19.27 -3.40
C TYR A 159 5.21 -18.84 -4.44
N ALA A 160 4.01 -18.48 -4.01
CA ALA A 160 2.95 -18.05 -4.93
C ALA A 160 3.25 -16.68 -5.55
N ARG A 161 3.95 -15.82 -4.81
CA ARG A 161 4.39 -14.49 -5.27
C ARG A 161 5.77 -14.53 -5.91
N GLY A 162 6.64 -15.46 -5.48
CA GLY A 162 8.05 -15.50 -5.87
C GLY A 162 8.95 -14.53 -5.12
N ALA A 163 8.39 -13.78 -4.16
CA ALA A 163 9.07 -12.84 -3.28
C ALA A 163 8.30 -12.69 -1.96
N GLY A 164 8.98 -12.21 -0.89
CA GLY A 164 8.40 -12.06 0.43
C GLY A 164 8.15 -13.38 1.15
N VAL A 165 7.39 -13.32 2.22
CA VAL A 165 7.04 -14.48 3.06
C VAL A 165 5.53 -14.57 3.27
N GLU A 166 5.04 -15.75 3.62
CA GLU A 166 3.74 -15.95 4.25
C GLU A 166 3.96 -15.98 5.77
N PHE A 167 3.30 -15.07 6.51
CA PHE A 167 3.54 -14.88 7.94
C PHE A 167 2.31 -15.23 8.80
N GLY A 168 2.55 -15.95 9.88
CA GLY A 168 1.53 -16.42 10.81
C GLY A 168 1.13 -15.44 11.90
N ALA A 169 0.21 -15.89 12.75
CA ALA A 169 -0.33 -15.10 13.85
C ALA A 169 0.72 -14.77 14.93
N ASP A 170 1.65 -15.69 15.18
CA ASP A 170 2.78 -15.52 16.09
C ASP A 170 3.75 -14.42 15.59
N VAL A 171 4.09 -14.41 14.30
CA VAL A 171 4.95 -13.38 13.69
C VAL A 171 4.27 -12.00 13.79
N SER A 172 2.98 -11.91 13.45
CA SER A 172 2.24 -10.65 13.58
C SER A 172 2.16 -10.15 15.02
N ALA A 173 2.06 -11.05 16.01
CA ALA A 173 2.09 -10.69 17.43
C ALA A 173 3.47 -10.20 17.88
N ALA A 174 4.54 -10.87 17.44
CA ALA A 174 5.91 -10.50 17.76
C ALA A 174 6.28 -9.12 17.19
N VAL A 175 5.97 -8.87 15.91
CA VAL A 175 6.22 -7.58 15.26
C VAL A 175 5.40 -6.46 15.90
N CYS A 176 4.11 -6.66 16.17
CA CYS A 176 3.30 -5.67 16.88
C CYS A 176 3.90 -5.32 18.25
N LYS A 177 4.39 -6.31 18.99
CA LYS A 177 5.07 -6.11 20.29
C LYS A 177 6.37 -5.32 20.11
N ALA A 178 7.21 -5.69 19.14
CA ALA A 178 8.49 -5.03 18.88
C ALA A 178 8.33 -3.55 18.51
N LEU A 179 7.28 -3.23 17.74
CA LEU A 179 6.98 -1.86 17.31
C LEU A 179 6.10 -1.07 18.30
N GLY A 180 5.59 -1.70 19.37
CA GLY A 180 4.68 -1.07 20.30
C GLY A 180 3.33 -0.70 19.68
N VAL A 181 2.86 -1.45 18.67
CA VAL A 181 1.58 -1.22 18.00
C VAL A 181 0.61 -2.37 18.26
N GLY A 182 -0.63 -2.15 17.99
CA GLY A 182 -1.64 -3.18 18.25
C GLY A 182 -2.22 -3.81 16.99
N ARG A 183 -1.80 -3.38 15.80
CA ARG A 183 -2.31 -3.90 14.52
C ARG A 183 -1.41 -3.50 13.36
N ILE A 184 -1.62 -4.19 12.25
CA ILE A 184 -0.99 -3.96 10.96
C ILE A 184 -2.12 -3.71 9.97
N ILE A 185 -2.07 -2.59 9.26
CA ILE A 185 -3.02 -2.26 8.19
C ILE A 185 -2.25 -2.35 6.88
N ARG A 186 -2.72 -3.19 5.99
CA ARG A 186 -2.05 -3.52 4.73
C ARG A 186 -3.01 -3.54 3.55
N SER A 187 -2.48 -3.75 2.37
CA SER A 187 -3.15 -3.77 1.08
C SER A 187 -2.80 -5.05 0.29
N HIS A 188 -2.38 -4.97 -0.98
CA HIS A 188 -1.77 -6.03 -1.80
C HIS A 188 -2.67 -7.24 -2.15
N GLN A 189 -3.75 -7.49 -1.43
CA GLN A 189 -4.72 -8.56 -1.71
C GLN A 189 -6.12 -7.99 -1.86
N PRO A 190 -6.38 -7.16 -2.89
CA PRO A 190 -7.66 -6.46 -3.05
C PRO A 190 -8.87 -7.39 -3.15
N GLN A 191 -8.71 -8.60 -3.71
CA GLN A 191 -9.81 -9.56 -3.80
C GLN A 191 -10.30 -10.05 -2.43
N LEU A 192 -9.43 -10.18 -1.42
CA LEU A 192 -9.83 -10.56 -0.06
C LEU A 192 -10.63 -9.45 0.62
N ALA A 193 -10.32 -8.20 0.31
CA ALA A 193 -10.98 -7.02 0.85
C ALA A 193 -11.94 -6.36 -0.15
N ALA A 194 -12.62 -7.14 -0.99
CA ALA A 194 -13.38 -6.66 -2.14
C ALA A 194 -14.51 -5.64 -1.81
N ALA A 195 -15.08 -5.67 -0.60
CA ALA A 195 -16.19 -4.76 -0.23
C ALA A 195 -16.14 -4.27 1.23
N LYS A 196 -15.23 -4.82 2.02
CA LYS A 196 -15.04 -4.49 3.43
C LYS A 196 -13.64 -4.91 3.88
N PRO A 197 -13.10 -4.35 4.97
CA PRO A 197 -11.82 -4.78 5.53
C PRO A 197 -11.80 -6.28 5.83
N PHE A 198 -10.78 -6.98 5.34
CA PHE A 198 -10.53 -8.37 5.64
C PHE A 198 -9.58 -8.47 6.84
N LYS A 199 -9.92 -9.28 7.84
CA LYS A 199 -9.20 -9.32 9.12
C LYS A 199 -8.81 -10.74 9.47
N VAL A 200 -7.53 -10.93 9.82
CA VAL A 200 -6.97 -12.20 10.30
C VAL A 200 -6.14 -11.99 11.58
N HIS A 201 -5.59 -13.06 12.15
CA HIS A 201 -4.72 -13.05 13.33
C HIS A 201 -5.37 -12.29 14.51
N ASP A 202 -6.59 -12.69 14.90
CA ASP A 202 -7.39 -12.03 15.95
C ASP A 202 -7.61 -10.53 15.68
N ASN A 203 -7.89 -10.19 14.42
CA ASN A 203 -8.02 -8.81 13.93
C ASN A 203 -6.75 -7.96 14.06
N ARG A 204 -5.58 -8.58 14.18
CA ARG A 204 -4.30 -7.87 14.25
C ARG A 204 -3.83 -7.44 12.87
N VAL A 205 -4.12 -8.22 11.83
CA VAL A 205 -3.82 -7.87 10.43
C VAL A 205 -5.12 -7.50 9.72
N ILE A 206 -5.14 -6.32 9.10
CA ILE A 206 -6.30 -5.74 8.42
C ILE A 206 -5.91 -5.42 6.99
N THR A 207 -6.46 -6.16 6.03
CA THR A 207 -6.29 -5.87 4.60
C THR A 207 -7.39 -4.92 4.13
N VAL A 208 -7.01 -3.87 3.43
CA VAL A 208 -7.89 -2.85 2.86
C VAL A 208 -7.74 -2.77 1.34
N ASN A 209 -8.76 -2.25 0.66
CA ASN A 209 -8.80 -2.14 -0.79
C ASN A 209 -9.51 -0.86 -1.23
N ALA A 210 -8.95 -0.18 -2.23
CA ALA A 210 -9.53 1.02 -2.82
C ALA A 210 -9.63 0.94 -4.36
N THR A 211 -9.67 -0.28 -4.92
CA THR A 211 -9.87 -0.46 -6.36
C THR A 211 -11.10 -1.31 -6.67
N SER A 212 -11.81 -0.97 -7.75
CA SER A 212 -12.88 -1.78 -8.34
C SER A 212 -12.39 -2.67 -9.50
N VAL A 213 -11.11 -2.59 -9.86
CA VAL A 213 -10.54 -3.30 -11.03
C VAL A 213 -10.70 -4.81 -10.94
N TYR A 214 -10.69 -5.38 -9.74
CA TYR A 214 -10.93 -6.81 -9.49
C TYR A 214 -12.39 -7.11 -9.13
N GLY A 215 -13.31 -6.17 -9.32
CA GLY A 215 -14.69 -6.25 -8.86
C GLY A 215 -14.85 -5.82 -7.40
N GLY A 216 -16.08 -5.86 -6.89
CA GLY A 216 -16.40 -5.47 -5.52
C GLY A 216 -16.76 -3.99 -5.36
N ASN A 217 -16.78 -3.54 -4.12
CA ASN A 217 -17.09 -2.15 -3.75
C ASN A 217 -15.88 -1.55 -3.03
N PRO A 218 -15.03 -0.78 -3.71
CA PRO A 218 -13.87 -0.15 -3.10
C PRO A 218 -14.28 0.75 -1.94
N PHE A 219 -13.38 0.93 -0.98
CA PHE A 219 -13.66 1.71 0.22
C PHE A 219 -12.42 2.46 0.72
N VAL A 220 -12.64 3.51 1.49
CA VAL A 220 -11.62 4.12 2.33
C VAL A 220 -11.78 3.64 3.77
N TYR A 221 -10.66 3.34 4.43
CA TYR A 221 -10.64 2.88 5.80
C TYR A 221 -10.23 4.01 6.74
N PHE A 222 -11.09 4.32 7.72
CA PHE A 222 -10.86 5.37 8.71
C PHE A 222 -10.29 4.76 9.98
N VAL A 223 -9.09 5.19 10.33
CA VAL A 223 -8.37 4.76 11.54
C VAL A 223 -8.58 5.80 12.64
N ASP A 224 -9.13 5.39 13.77
CA ASP A 224 -9.12 6.23 14.97
C ASP A 224 -7.78 6.00 15.69
N PRO A 225 -6.89 7.02 15.78
CA PRO A 225 -5.58 6.86 16.42
C PRO A 225 -5.67 6.61 17.93
N LYS A 226 -6.83 6.84 18.56
CA LYS A 226 -7.05 6.67 20.00
C LYS A 226 -7.75 5.36 20.35
N SER A 227 -8.49 4.75 19.43
CA SER A 227 -9.31 3.56 19.73
C SER A 227 -9.59 2.71 18.50
N LYS A 228 -9.09 1.46 18.48
CA LYS A 228 -9.36 0.49 17.41
C LYS A 228 -10.85 0.17 17.25
N SER A 229 -11.65 0.29 18.30
CA SER A 229 -13.09 0.02 18.25
C SER A 229 -13.90 1.09 17.53
N ARG A 230 -13.28 2.22 17.21
CA ARG A 230 -13.89 3.34 16.47
C ARG A 230 -13.49 3.38 15.00
N ASP A 231 -12.65 2.45 14.57
CA ASP A 231 -12.36 2.34 13.14
C ASP A 231 -13.63 2.08 12.35
N SER A 232 -13.67 2.65 11.18
CA SER A 232 -14.80 2.50 10.26
C SER A 232 -14.31 2.43 8.82
N TYR A 233 -15.19 2.13 7.89
CA TYR A 233 -14.92 2.22 6.47
C TYR A 233 -16.14 2.78 5.74
N ARG A 234 -15.89 3.38 4.59
CA ARG A 234 -16.92 3.93 3.72
C ARG A 234 -16.68 3.48 2.29
N ASN A 235 -17.66 2.80 1.71
CA ASN A 235 -17.61 2.43 0.30
C ASN A 235 -17.72 3.66 -0.60
N ILE A 236 -16.96 3.63 -1.69
CA ILE A 236 -16.95 4.65 -2.74
C ILE A 236 -18.01 4.27 -3.78
N ARG A 237 -18.81 5.22 -4.20
CA ARG A 237 -19.92 5.02 -5.17
C ARG A 237 -19.56 5.53 -6.55
#